data_f53c77902f1b731527acad0efea55e6f
#
_entry.id   f53c77902f1b731527acad0efea55e6f
#
_cell.length_a   1.000
_cell.length_b   1.000
_cell.length_c   1.000
_cell.angle_alpha   90.00
_cell.angle_beta   90.00
_cell.angle_gamma   90.00
#
_symmetry.space_group_name_H-M   'P 1'
#
loop_
_entity.id
_entity.type
_entity.pdbx_description
1 polymer ?
#
loop_
_entity_poly.entity_id
_entity_poly.type
_entity_poly.pdbx_seq_one_letter_code
_entity_poly.pdbx_strand_id
1 'polypeptide(L)'
;MGQEFIKRLIAVLAVVFAVLLSSSGEAQAHCDTMDGPVVKAAQRALATRDVNLILIWVRQNDDAEIRRRFVQTLAVRRLNREARELADNYFFETVVRLHRAGEGEPYTGLKPAGTNLGPVIPLADKAIENGSVAALLKLFDATAQADIQMRFNDVISRQGFNVSDVEAGRKYVKAYITFMHHVEHIYEQSEHKAEGL
;
A
#
# COMPACT_ATOMS: atom_id res chain seq x y z
N MET A 1 -35.24 36.96 4.35
CA MET A 1 -34.18 36.35 5.20
C MET A 1 -33.90 34.87 4.88
N GLY A 2 -34.89 34.05 4.51
CA GLY A 2 -34.69 32.60 4.26
C GLY A 2 -33.88 32.24 3.02
N GLN A 3 -34.03 32.95 1.90
CA GLN A 3 -33.35 32.58 0.66
C GLN A 3 -31.80 32.75 0.71
N GLU A 4 -31.33 33.81 1.36
CA GLU A 4 -29.89 34.05 1.51
C GLU A 4 -29.24 33.05 2.49
N PHE A 5 -29.96 32.63 3.51
CA PHE A 5 -29.52 31.59 4.43
C PHE A 5 -29.40 30.24 3.72
N ILE A 6 -30.40 29.89 2.90
CA ILE A 6 -30.37 28.61 2.12
C ILE A 6 -29.23 28.62 1.11
N LYS A 7 -28.98 29.73 0.39
CA LYS A 7 -27.84 29.82 -0.56
C LYS A 7 -26.51 29.67 0.15
N ARG A 8 -26.32 30.27 1.31
CA ARG A 8 -25.08 30.12 2.11
C ARG A 8 -24.90 28.69 2.61
N LEU A 9 -25.97 28.03 3.06
CA LEU A 9 -25.92 26.64 3.50
C LEU A 9 -25.57 25.71 2.35
N ILE A 10 -26.13 25.88 1.15
CA ILE A 10 -25.80 25.12 -0.05
C ILE A 10 -24.33 25.34 -0.45
N ALA A 11 -23.86 26.60 -0.41
CA ALA A 11 -22.46 26.89 -0.72
C ALA A 11 -21.49 26.23 0.26
N VAL A 12 -21.78 26.25 1.57
CA VAL A 12 -20.96 25.56 2.59
C VAL A 12 -21.00 24.06 2.39
N LEU A 13 -22.16 23.46 2.13
CA LEU A 13 -22.29 22.03 1.84
C LEU A 13 -21.53 21.62 0.57
N ALA A 14 -21.57 22.46 -0.47
CA ALA A 14 -20.84 22.21 -1.72
C ALA A 14 -19.32 22.27 -1.50
N VAL A 15 -18.84 23.23 -0.69
CA VAL A 15 -17.41 23.33 -0.35
C VAL A 15 -16.98 22.14 0.52
N VAL A 16 -17.75 21.75 1.53
CA VAL A 16 -17.47 20.56 2.35
C VAL A 16 -17.47 19.29 1.50
N PHE A 17 -18.43 19.17 0.58
CA PHE A 17 -18.49 18.02 -0.35
C PHE A 17 -17.31 18.00 -1.33
N ALA A 18 -16.90 19.17 -1.86
CA ALA A 18 -15.72 19.28 -2.71
C ALA A 18 -14.41 18.92 -1.97
N VAL A 19 -14.26 19.33 -0.70
CA VAL A 19 -13.13 18.98 0.15
C VAL A 19 -13.10 17.46 0.47
N LEU A 20 -14.27 16.84 0.66
CA LEU A 20 -14.36 15.39 0.87
C LEU A 20 -14.05 14.56 -0.39
N LEU A 21 -14.23 15.14 -1.59
CA LEU A 21 -13.88 14.49 -2.87
C LEU A 21 -12.42 14.66 -3.25
N SER A 22 -11.71 15.64 -2.70
CA SER A 22 -10.30 15.91 -3.03
C SER A 22 -9.29 15.13 -2.20
N SER A 23 -9.73 14.30 -1.26
CA SER A 23 -8.83 13.53 -0.38
C SER A 23 -8.54 12.09 -0.82
N SER A 24 -8.81 11.72 -2.07
CA SER A 24 -8.33 10.45 -2.61
C SER A 24 -6.90 10.63 -3.13
N GLY A 25 -5.94 10.62 -2.21
CA GLY A 25 -4.52 10.67 -2.53
C GLY A 25 -4.10 9.48 -3.41
N GLU A 26 -3.32 9.76 -4.44
CA GLU A 26 -2.70 8.75 -5.32
C GLU A 26 -1.73 7.83 -4.55
N ALA A 27 -1.35 8.24 -3.36
CA ALA A 27 -0.50 7.60 -2.36
C ALA A 27 -0.79 6.14 -2.10
N GLN A 28 -2.02 5.76 -2.22
CA GLN A 28 -2.51 4.46 -1.83
C GLN A 28 -2.41 3.40 -2.94
N ALA A 29 -1.99 3.79 -4.15
CA ALA A 29 -1.96 2.89 -5.30
C ALA A 29 -0.82 1.87 -5.27
N HIS A 30 0.27 2.11 -4.52
CA HIS A 30 1.47 1.28 -4.54
C HIS A 30 1.21 -0.20 -4.19
N CYS A 31 0.47 -0.45 -3.11
CA CYS A 31 0.12 -1.82 -2.71
C CYS A 31 -0.89 -2.49 -3.66
N ASP A 32 -1.63 -1.68 -4.44
CA ASP A 32 -2.73 -2.12 -5.32
C ASP A 32 -2.25 -2.44 -6.74
N THR A 33 -0.99 -2.13 -7.11
CA THR A 33 -0.50 -2.40 -8.46
C THR A 33 -0.12 -3.86 -8.67
N MET A 34 -0.24 -4.34 -9.90
CA MET A 34 0.12 -5.71 -10.29
C MET A 34 1.61 -6.03 -10.10
N ASP A 35 2.45 -5.00 -10.05
CA ASP A 35 3.88 -5.04 -9.73
C ASP A 35 4.21 -4.49 -8.33
N GLY A 36 3.20 -4.21 -7.53
CA GLY A 36 3.35 -3.76 -6.15
C GLY A 36 3.73 -4.88 -5.16
N PRO A 37 4.12 -4.52 -3.94
CA PRO A 37 4.69 -5.46 -2.98
C PRO A 37 3.69 -6.54 -2.54
N VAL A 38 2.41 -6.20 -2.39
CA VAL A 38 1.37 -7.14 -1.96
C VAL A 38 1.10 -8.18 -3.05
N VAL A 39 0.95 -7.75 -4.31
CA VAL A 39 0.72 -8.67 -5.42
C VAL A 39 1.96 -9.52 -5.69
N LYS A 40 3.17 -8.95 -5.64
CA LYS A 40 4.43 -9.73 -5.73
C LYS A 40 4.53 -10.79 -4.63
N ALA A 41 4.14 -10.45 -3.40
CA ALA A 41 4.11 -11.43 -2.31
C ALA A 41 3.09 -12.56 -2.60
N ALA A 42 1.90 -12.23 -3.12
CA ALA A 42 0.89 -13.22 -3.50
C ALA A 42 1.36 -14.12 -4.65
N GLN A 43 2.00 -13.54 -5.68
CA GLN A 43 2.61 -14.30 -6.79
C GLN A 43 3.67 -15.27 -6.26
N ARG A 44 4.55 -14.79 -5.38
CA ARG A 44 5.59 -15.62 -4.76
C ARG A 44 4.99 -16.72 -3.90
N ALA A 45 3.97 -16.41 -3.09
CA ALA A 45 3.26 -17.41 -2.28
C ALA A 45 2.66 -18.53 -3.13
N LEU A 46 1.99 -18.19 -4.24
CA LEU A 46 1.44 -19.18 -5.17
C LEU A 46 2.52 -20.00 -5.89
N ALA A 47 3.67 -19.39 -6.22
CA ALA A 47 4.79 -20.06 -6.87
C ALA A 47 5.50 -21.04 -5.94
N THR A 48 5.76 -20.64 -4.69
CA THR A 48 6.47 -21.46 -3.68
C THR A 48 5.56 -22.35 -2.86
N ARG A 49 4.23 -22.15 -2.96
CA ARG A 49 3.19 -22.78 -2.12
C ARG A 49 3.34 -22.47 -0.64
N ASP A 50 3.88 -21.31 -0.32
CA ASP A 50 4.03 -20.84 1.06
C ASP A 50 3.08 -19.66 1.34
N VAL A 51 1.98 -19.96 2.04
CA VAL A 51 0.97 -18.97 2.39
C VAL A 51 1.48 -17.92 3.39
N ASN A 52 2.54 -18.21 4.15
CA ASN A 52 3.06 -17.27 5.15
C ASN A 52 3.58 -15.98 4.50
N LEU A 53 4.08 -16.07 3.26
CA LEU A 53 4.52 -14.91 2.48
C LEU A 53 3.43 -13.85 2.29
N ILE A 54 2.16 -14.26 2.36
CA ILE A 54 1.03 -13.33 2.21
C ILE A 54 0.30 -13.04 3.52
N LEU A 55 0.35 -13.93 4.51
CA LEU A 55 -0.26 -13.69 5.81
C LEU A 55 0.32 -12.49 6.54
N ILE A 56 1.58 -12.16 6.29
CA ILE A 56 2.24 -10.97 6.85
C ILE A 56 1.63 -9.65 6.38
N TRP A 57 0.90 -9.66 5.23
CA TRP A 57 0.29 -8.48 4.61
C TRP A 57 -1.15 -8.24 5.02
N VAL A 58 -1.75 -9.14 5.79
CA VAL A 58 -3.15 -9.06 6.24
C VAL A 58 -3.24 -9.16 7.76
N ARG A 59 -4.38 -8.75 8.31
CA ARG A 59 -4.64 -8.88 9.74
C ARG A 59 -4.80 -10.35 10.13
N GLN A 60 -4.49 -10.68 11.35
CA GLN A 60 -4.64 -12.03 11.90
C GLN A 60 -6.07 -12.58 11.76
N ASN A 61 -7.08 -11.72 11.90
CA ASN A 61 -8.49 -12.12 11.73
C ASN A 61 -8.83 -12.58 10.32
N ASP A 62 -8.02 -12.20 9.32
CA ASP A 62 -8.22 -12.54 7.92
C ASP A 62 -7.47 -13.84 7.51
N ASP A 63 -6.64 -14.41 8.40
CA ASP A 63 -5.80 -15.59 8.12
C ASP A 63 -6.61 -16.78 7.60
N ALA A 64 -7.75 -17.07 8.22
CA ALA A 64 -8.58 -18.20 7.83
C ALA A 64 -9.15 -18.04 6.41
N GLU A 65 -9.54 -16.81 6.04
CA GLU A 65 -9.99 -16.50 4.68
C GLU A 65 -8.85 -16.65 3.68
N ILE A 66 -7.69 -16.06 3.94
CA ILE A 66 -6.52 -16.14 3.07
C ILE A 66 -6.09 -17.59 2.85
N ARG A 67 -5.95 -18.39 3.91
CA ARG A 67 -5.57 -19.81 3.79
C ARG A 67 -6.58 -20.60 2.95
N ARG A 68 -7.86 -20.39 3.14
CA ARG A 68 -8.92 -21.04 2.34
C ARG A 68 -8.82 -20.65 0.86
N ARG A 69 -8.71 -19.34 0.56
CA ARG A 69 -8.60 -18.84 -0.82
C ARG A 69 -7.31 -19.30 -1.49
N PHE A 70 -6.22 -19.34 -0.76
CA PHE A 70 -4.93 -19.85 -1.24
C PHE A 70 -5.03 -21.31 -1.70
N VAL A 71 -5.61 -22.19 -0.87
CA VAL A 71 -5.81 -23.62 -1.24
C VAL A 71 -6.73 -23.77 -2.45
N GLN A 72 -7.84 -23.01 -2.50
CA GLN A 72 -8.76 -22.99 -3.65
C GLN A 72 -8.04 -22.53 -4.93
N THR A 73 -7.27 -21.44 -4.86
CA THR A 73 -6.48 -20.93 -5.99
C THR A 73 -5.47 -21.96 -6.48
N LEU A 74 -4.71 -22.60 -5.58
CA LEU A 74 -3.77 -23.66 -5.93
C LEU A 74 -4.43 -24.85 -6.60
N ALA A 75 -5.68 -25.17 -6.26
CA ALA A 75 -6.44 -26.25 -6.90
C ALA A 75 -6.88 -25.86 -8.33
N VAL A 76 -7.47 -24.67 -8.49
CA VAL A 76 -8.04 -24.21 -9.77
C VAL A 76 -6.95 -23.89 -10.80
N ARG A 77 -5.86 -23.23 -10.40
CA ARG A 77 -4.78 -22.79 -11.30
C ARG A 77 -4.01 -23.93 -11.99
N ARG A 78 -4.27 -25.18 -11.62
CA ARG A 78 -3.68 -26.38 -12.24
C ARG A 78 -4.49 -26.92 -13.42
N LEU A 79 -5.73 -26.48 -13.61
CA LEU A 79 -6.65 -27.06 -14.59
C LEU A 79 -6.22 -26.74 -16.02
N ASN A 80 -5.99 -25.46 -16.31
CA ASN A 80 -5.47 -24.96 -17.59
C ASN A 80 -4.95 -23.52 -17.41
N ARG A 81 -4.50 -22.88 -18.51
CA ARG A 81 -3.94 -21.53 -18.49
C ARG A 81 -4.99 -20.48 -18.10
N GLU A 82 -6.17 -20.56 -18.68
CA GLU A 82 -7.28 -19.62 -18.46
C GLU A 82 -7.75 -19.68 -17.00
N ALA A 83 -7.90 -20.89 -16.46
CA ALA A 83 -8.25 -21.10 -15.04
C ALA A 83 -7.15 -20.54 -14.11
N ARG A 84 -5.88 -20.65 -14.49
CA ARG A 84 -4.78 -20.06 -13.72
C ARG A 84 -4.87 -18.55 -13.68
N GLU A 85 -5.01 -17.89 -14.83
CA GLU A 85 -5.11 -16.44 -14.92
C GLU A 85 -6.27 -15.91 -14.09
N LEU A 86 -7.43 -16.54 -14.19
CA LEU A 86 -8.62 -16.16 -13.43
C LEU A 86 -8.44 -16.38 -11.93
N ALA A 87 -7.92 -17.54 -11.51
CA ALA A 87 -7.74 -17.88 -10.11
C ALA A 87 -6.66 -17.02 -9.44
N ASP A 88 -5.54 -16.73 -10.15
CA ASP A 88 -4.48 -15.88 -9.65
C ASP A 88 -4.97 -14.44 -9.46
N ASN A 89 -5.68 -13.86 -10.45
CA ASN A 89 -6.28 -12.53 -10.33
C ASN A 89 -7.30 -12.44 -9.18
N TYR A 90 -8.17 -13.42 -9.05
CA TYR A 90 -9.12 -13.49 -7.93
C TYR A 90 -8.38 -13.50 -6.57
N PHE A 91 -7.28 -14.23 -6.47
CA PHE A 91 -6.49 -14.28 -5.25
C PHE A 91 -5.81 -12.93 -4.97
N PHE A 92 -5.22 -12.29 -5.98
CA PHE A 92 -4.60 -10.96 -5.83
C PHE A 92 -5.61 -9.91 -5.37
N GLU A 93 -6.79 -9.85 -6.00
CA GLU A 93 -7.87 -8.95 -5.56
C GLU A 93 -8.30 -9.22 -4.11
N THR A 94 -8.43 -10.50 -3.74
CA THR A 94 -8.80 -10.88 -2.37
C THR A 94 -7.77 -10.39 -1.37
N VAL A 95 -6.48 -10.61 -1.65
CA VAL A 95 -5.39 -10.22 -0.75
C VAL A 95 -5.30 -8.71 -0.63
N VAL A 96 -5.30 -7.99 -1.75
CA VAL A 96 -5.20 -6.52 -1.74
C VAL A 96 -6.41 -5.90 -1.03
N ARG A 97 -7.61 -6.39 -1.28
CA ARG A 97 -8.83 -5.94 -0.58
C ARG A 97 -8.72 -6.11 0.94
N LEU A 98 -8.23 -7.26 1.42
CA LEU A 98 -8.08 -7.52 2.85
C LEU A 98 -6.93 -6.70 3.45
N HIS A 99 -5.84 -6.50 2.71
CA HIS A 99 -4.74 -5.63 3.07
C HIS A 99 -5.24 -4.19 3.28
N ARG A 100 -5.95 -3.61 2.29
CA ARG A 100 -6.52 -2.27 2.37
C ARG A 100 -7.51 -2.12 3.53
N ALA A 101 -8.39 -3.10 3.73
CA ALA A 101 -9.29 -3.12 4.88
C ALA A 101 -8.52 -3.15 6.22
N GLY A 102 -7.33 -3.76 6.24
CA GLY A 102 -6.41 -3.76 7.39
C GLY A 102 -5.84 -2.38 7.69
N GLU A 103 -5.63 -1.56 6.70
CA GLU A 103 -5.18 -0.16 6.81
C GLU A 103 -6.33 0.82 7.10
N GLY A 104 -7.58 0.38 6.99
CA GLY A 104 -8.76 1.25 7.11
C GLY A 104 -9.09 2.00 5.81
N GLU A 105 -8.53 1.54 4.68
CA GLU A 105 -8.58 2.20 3.40
C GLU A 105 -9.52 1.48 2.41
N PRO A 106 -10.18 2.20 1.49
CA PRO A 106 -11.06 1.60 0.50
C PRO A 106 -10.24 0.83 -0.55
N TYR A 107 -10.76 -0.32 -0.96
CA TYR A 107 -10.26 -1.04 -2.13
C TYR A 107 -10.91 -0.51 -3.41
N THR A 108 -10.12 0.00 -4.35
CA THR A 108 -10.59 0.59 -5.61
C THR A 108 -10.27 -0.27 -6.84
N GLY A 109 -9.88 -1.52 -6.63
CA GLY A 109 -9.46 -2.46 -7.68
C GLY A 109 -7.95 -2.51 -7.86
N LEU A 110 -7.46 -3.61 -8.48
CA LEU A 110 -6.06 -3.72 -8.86
C LEU A 110 -5.72 -2.69 -9.94
N LYS A 111 -4.55 -2.10 -9.83
CA LYS A 111 -4.01 -1.16 -10.82
C LYS A 111 -3.04 -1.88 -11.77
N PRO A 112 -2.94 -1.47 -13.03
CA PRO A 112 -1.98 -2.04 -13.95
C PRO A 112 -0.53 -1.96 -13.45
N ALA A 113 0.31 -2.90 -13.87
CA ALA A 113 1.75 -2.78 -13.67
C ALA A 113 2.28 -1.52 -14.39
N GLY A 114 3.26 -0.84 -13.78
CA GLY A 114 3.83 0.40 -14.31
C GLY A 114 2.94 1.64 -14.09
N THR A 115 1.92 1.56 -13.23
CA THR A 115 1.17 2.75 -12.78
C THR A 115 2.16 3.77 -12.22
N ASN A 116 2.01 5.03 -12.64
CA ASN A 116 2.86 6.12 -12.15
C ASN A 116 2.56 6.38 -10.66
N LEU A 117 3.54 6.14 -9.82
CA LEU A 117 3.49 6.32 -8.37
C LEU A 117 4.29 7.56 -7.91
N GLY A 118 4.54 8.49 -8.83
CA GLY A 118 5.42 9.62 -8.54
C GLY A 118 6.88 9.20 -8.34
N PRO A 119 7.78 10.15 -8.00
CA PRO A 119 9.21 9.87 -7.90
C PRO A 119 9.60 9.25 -6.56
N VAL A 120 8.85 9.50 -5.50
CA VAL A 120 9.26 9.19 -4.12
C VAL A 120 9.09 7.71 -3.76
N ILE A 121 8.02 7.08 -4.20
CA ILE A 121 7.72 5.67 -3.89
C ILE A 121 8.76 4.71 -4.47
N PRO A 122 9.13 4.80 -5.77
CA PRO A 122 10.20 3.94 -6.31
C PRO A 122 11.56 4.16 -5.64
N LEU A 123 11.87 5.38 -5.20
CA LEU A 123 13.10 5.66 -4.45
C LEU A 123 13.07 5.08 -3.04
N ALA A 124 11.92 5.10 -2.37
CA ALA A 124 11.73 4.51 -1.06
C ALA A 124 11.86 2.97 -1.10
N ASP A 125 11.22 2.31 -2.08
CA ASP A 125 11.40 0.86 -2.30
C ASP A 125 12.87 0.51 -2.55
N LYS A 126 13.51 1.25 -3.45
CA LYS A 126 14.93 1.03 -3.77
C LYS A 126 15.85 1.27 -2.57
N ALA A 127 15.50 2.22 -1.68
CA ALA A 127 16.23 2.44 -0.44
C ALA A 127 16.19 1.20 0.46
N ILE A 128 15.01 0.58 0.60
CA ILE A 128 14.81 -0.64 1.39
C ILE A 128 15.55 -1.82 0.77
N GLU A 129 15.47 -1.98 -0.55
CA GLU A 129 16.17 -3.06 -1.29
C GLU A 129 17.69 -2.96 -1.13
N ASN A 130 18.25 -1.74 -1.23
CA ASN A 130 19.69 -1.49 -1.20
C ASN A 130 20.25 -1.26 0.22
N GLY A 131 19.39 -1.15 1.23
CA GLY A 131 19.80 -0.81 2.60
C GLY A 131 20.33 0.63 2.75
N SER A 132 19.98 1.54 1.85
CA SER A 132 20.51 2.92 1.85
C SER A 132 19.44 3.93 1.46
N VAL A 133 19.12 4.84 2.38
CA VAL A 133 18.12 5.90 2.20
C VAL A 133 18.70 7.19 1.60
N ALA A 134 20.01 7.27 1.37
CA ALA A 134 20.72 8.49 0.99
C ALA A 134 20.19 9.18 -0.28
N ALA A 135 19.74 8.39 -1.28
CA ALA A 135 19.16 8.95 -2.50
C ALA A 135 17.80 9.59 -2.26
N LEU A 136 16.97 8.94 -1.44
CA LEU A 136 15.64 9.41 -1.06
C LEU A 136 15.71 10.71 -0.25
N LEU A 137 16.62 10.80 0.70
CA LEU A 137 16.78 11.98 1.57
C LEU A 137 17.06 13.27 0.80
N LYS A 138 17.64 13.19 -0.40
CA LYS A 138 17.93 14.38 -1.24
C LYS A 138 16.69 15.14 -1.69
N LEU A 139 15.51 14.50 -1.62
CA LEU A 139 14.23 15.11 -1.98
C LEU A 139 13.61 15.94 -0.85
N PHE A 140 14.21 15.93 0.35
CA PHE A 140 13.60 16.45 1.55
C PHE A 140 14.52 17.46 2.25
N ASP A 141 13.93 18.38 3.02
CA ASP A 141 14.66 19.28 3.89
C ASP A 141 15.26 18.58 5.11
N ALA A 142 16.16 19.25 5.83
CA ALA A 142 16.88 18.69 6.97
C ALA A 142 15.95 18.21 8.10
N THR A 143 14.78 18.85 8.27
CA THR A 143 13.82 18.50 9.32
C THR A 143 13.16 17.14 9.00
N ALA A 144 12.70 16.97 7.76
CA ALA A 144 12.09 15.74 7.31
C ALA A 144 13.09 14.58 7.23
N GLN A 145 14.35 14.84 6.85
CA GLN A 145 15.40 13.83 6.71
C GLN A 145 15.60 13.00 7.98
N ALA A 146 15.58 13.63 9.16
CA ALA A 146 15.81 12.94 10.43
C ALA A 146 14.69 11.91 10.74
N ASP A 147 13.44 12.28 10.51
CA ASP A 147 12.30 11.39 10.75
C ASP A 147 12.23 10.26 9.70
N ILE A 148 12.49 10.57 8.43
CA ILE A 148 12.59 9.58 7.35
C ILE A 148 13.69 8.56 7.66
N GLN A 149 14.87 9.02 8.09
CA GLN A 149 15.98 8.14 8.46
C GLN A 149 15.63 7.22 9.63
N MET A 150 14.96 7.75 10.65
CA MET A 150 14.52 6.96 11.81
C MET A 150 13.57 5.85 11.39
N ARG A 151 12.54 6.15 10.57
CA ARG A 151 11.57 5.16 10.07
C ARG A 151 12.22 4.14 9.15
N PHE A 152 13.12 4.58 8.28
CA PHE A 152 13.92 3.69 7.46
C PHE A 152 14.71 2.67 8.31
N ASN A 153 15.38 3.13 9.35
CA ASN A 153 16.13 2.27 10.25
C ASN A 153 15.22 1.25 10.96
N ASP A 154 13.98 1.63 11.32
CA ASP A 154 13.00 0.69 11.89
C ASP A 154 12.64 -0.42 10.89
N VAL A 155 12.42 -0.09 9.60
CA VAL A 155 12.17 -1.09 8.54
C VAL A 155 13.36 -2.05 8.41
N ILE A 156 14.58 -1.48 8.27
CA ILE A 156 15.80 -2.28 8.08
C ILE A 156 16.08 -3.20 9.28
N SER A 157 15.83 -2.72 10.50
CA SER A 157 16.04 -3.52 11.71
C SER A 157 15.11 -4.73 11.82
N ARG A 158 14.01 -4.73 11.07
CA ARG A 158 13.02 -5.82 11.04
C ARG A 158 13.15 -6.73 9.82
N GLN A 159 14.05 -6.42 8.89
CA GLN A 159 14.34 -7.32 7.77
C GLN A 159 14.97 -8.64 8.23
N GLY A 160 14.93 -9.66 7.38
CA GLY A 160 15.58 -10.93 7.65
C GLY A 160 14.86 -11.83 8.66
N PHE A 161 13.59 -11.54 8.97
CA PHE A 161 12.76 -12.41 9.82
C PHE A 161 12.56 -13.79 9.17
N ASN A 162 12.35 -14.83 10.00
CA ASN A 162 11.99 -16.14 9.49
C ASN A 162 10.55 -16.10 8.91
N VAL A 163 10.37 -16.53 7.67
CA VAL A 163 9.07 -16.55 6.98
C VAL A 163 8.02 -17.38 7.73
N SER A 164 8.42 -18.37 8.52
CA SER A 164 7.50 -19.10 9.39
C SER A 164 7.00 -18.31 10.59
N ASP A 165 7.69 -17.22 10.96
CA ASP A 165 7.26 -16.27 12.00
C ASP A 165 6.43 -15.16 11.38
N VAL A 166 5.14 -15.47 11.16
CA VAL A 166 4.18 -14.53 10.57
C VAL A 166 4.05 -13.25 11.40
N GLU A 167 4.20 -13.34 12.72
CA GLU A 167 4.07 -12.17 13.59
C GLU A 167 5.27 -11.21 13.45
N ALA A 168 6.48 -11.74 13.35
CA ALA A 168 7.65 -10.92 13.01
C ALA A 168 7.50 -10.29 11.62
N GLY A 169 6.98 -11.05 10.65
CA GLY A 169 6.68 -10.54 9.31
C GLY A 169 5.64 -9.40 9.32
N ARG A 170 4.59 -9.49 10.12
CA ARG A 170 3.61 -8.40 10.29
C ARG A 170 4.24 -7.14 10.88
N LYS A 171 5.15 -7.28 11.84
CA LYS A 171 5.90 -6.15 12.40
C LYS A 171 6.77 -5.47 11.33
N TYR A 172 7.42 -6.26 10.47
CA TYR A 172 8.15 -5.74 9.32
C TYR A 172 7.24 -5.00 8.36
N VAL A 173 6.12 -5.61 7.92
CA VAL A 173 5.16 -4.98 7.00
C VAL A 173 4.59 -3.70 7.59
N LYS A 174 4.24 -3.69 8.88
CA LYS A 174 3.76 -2.47 9.55
C LYS A 174 4.80 -1.34 9.49
N ALA A 175 6.06 -1.63 9.77
CA ALA A 175 7.13 -0.63 9.68
C ALA A 175 7.30 -0.15 8.23
N TYR A 176 7.30 -1.06 7.26
CA TYR A 176 7.37 -0.77 5.83
C TYR A 176 6.25 0.18 5.38
N ILE A 177 4.98 -0.16 5.65
CA ILE A 177 3.83 0.67 5.29
C ILE A 177 3.91 2.05 5.96
N THR A 178 4.25 2.08 7.26
CA THR A 178 4.40 3.35 8.00
C THR A 178 5.49 4.24 7.39
N PHE A 179 6.60 3.67 6.94
CA PHE A 179 7.66 4.40 6.26
C PHE A 179 7.20 4.92 4.89
N MET A 180 6.60 4.06 4.07
CA MET A 180 6.14 4.42 2.71
C MET A 180 5.11 5.55 2.75
N HIS A 181 4.05 5.42 3.55
CA HIS A 181 3.01 6.45 3.68
C HIS A 181 3.56 7.77 4.23
N HIS A 182 4.50 7.70 5.19
CA HIS A 182 5.12 8.90 5.74
C HIS A 182 5.93 9.68 4.70
N VAL A 183 6.79 8.98 3.97
CA VAL A 183 7.63 9.58 2.92
C VAL A 183 6.77 10.24 1.84
N GLU A 184 5.73 9.55 1.40
CA GLU A 184 4.79 10.03 0.41
C GLU A 184 4.03 11.27 0.90
N HIS A 185 3.46 11.20 2.09
CA HIS A 185 2.72 12.31 2.68
C HIS A 185 3.56 13.59 2.81
N ILE A 186 4.83 13.47 3.27
CA ILE A 186 5.72 14.64 3.36
C ILE A 186 6.06 15.17 1.97
N TYR A 187 6.27 14.30 1.00
CA TYR A 187 6.55 14.71 -0.38
C TYR A 187 5.38 15.50 -0.97
N GLU A 188 4.15 14.99 -0.88
CA GLU A 188 2.94 15.68 -1.33
C GLU A 188 2.76 17.05 -0.67
N GLN A 189 2.98 17.13 0.64
CA GLN A 189 2.92 18.42 1.35
C GLN A 189 3.96 19.41 0.86
N SER A 190 5.15 18.97 0.46
CA SER A 190 6.20 19.85 -0.08
C SER A 190 5.84 20.37 -1.47
N GLU A 191 5.27 19.54 -2.33
CA GLU A 191 4.80 19.93 -3.67
C GLU A 191 3.67 20.98 -3.59
N HIS A 192 2.65 20.72 -2.76
CA HIS A 192 1.55 21.69 -2.56
C HIS A 192 2.01 23.05 -2.04
N LYS A 193 3.08 23.10 -1.22
CA LYS A 193 3.67 24.36 -0.79
C LYS A 193 4.39 25.08 -1.92
N ALA A 194 5.00 24.35 -2.83
CA ALA A 194 5.71 24.93 -3.99
C ALA A 194 4.75 25.48 -5.06
N GLU A 195 3.58 24.85 -5.23
CA GLU A 195 2.56 25.30 -6.21
C GLU A 195 1.71 26.49 -5.68
N GLY A 196 1.65 26.70 -4.38
CA GLY A 196 0.88 27.76 -3.74
C GLY A 196 1.61 29.10 -3.56
N LEU A 197 2.86 29.21 -4.06
CA LEU A 197 3.67 30.43 -4.11
C LEU A 197 3.74 30.99 -5.53
#